data_c4989d120cb9022223e89c72e6894ae8
#
_entry.id   c4989d120cb9022223e89c72e6894ae8
#
_cell.length_a   1.000
_cell.length_b   1.000
_cell.length_c   1.000
_cell.angle_alpha   90.00
_cell.angle_beta   90.00
_cell.angle_gamma   90.00
#
_symmetry.space_group_name_H-M   'P 1'
#
loop_
_entity.id
_entity.type
_entity.pdbx_description
1 polymer ?
#
loop_
_entity_poly.entity_id
_entity_poly.type
_entity_poly.pdbx_seq_one_letter_code
_entity_poly.pdbx_strand_id
1 'polypeptide(L)'
;HSGLRYDGTVVPHYGQKISNTFYEGEDDYDKYDRRENMVGYNIEHMFDSGWSVRQKLRYLHTDVELNQVYAAGWLNETELNRGYSGSDEKMSAITLDNQLDGSFDTWQVNHRLLVGIDYQDRSNNTTGYYGAFPPIDAFNPVYGAKPDYIDMYAREKHKLRQTGYYLQDQMSWDRWRITLGGRYDQVSVSNIDKIKDTRSDLDKNNFSTRAALLYLFDNGFAPYVSYSTAFTPTSFADENGNLLDPMKGKQWERSEERR
;
A
#
# COMPACT_ATOMS: atom_id res chain seq x y z
N HIS A 1 2.89 -13.55 -16.29
CA HIS A 1 3.27 -14.97 -16.29
C HIS A 1 3.63 -15.38 -14.86
N SER A 2 2.72 -16.05 -14.15
CA SER A 2 3.09 -16.84 -12.99
C SER A 2 3.88 -18.03 -13.53
N GLY A 3 5.17 -18.15 -13.18
CA GLY A 3 5.96 -19.31 -13.57
C GLY A 3 5.32 -20.57 -13.04
N LEU A 4 5.18 -21.58 -13.89
CA LEU A 4 4.69 -22.91 -13.50
C LEU A 4 5.54 -23.44 -12.33
N ARG A 5 4.90 -23.80 -11.22
CA ARG A 5 5.57 -24.23 -9.98
C ARG A 5 5.41 -25.73 -9.69
N TYR A 6 5.09 -26.54 -10.70
CA TYR A 6 4.87 -27.98 -10.51
C TYR A 6 5.89 -28.79 -11.30
N ASP A 7 5.90 -30.10 -11.05
CA ASP A 7 6.64 -31.06 -11.87
C ASP A 7 6.24 -30.91 -13.34
N GLY A 8 7.14 -31.23 -14.23
CA GLY A 8 6.95 -31.07 -15.67
C GLY A 8 7.67 -29.86 -16.26
N THR A 9 8.14 -28.92 -15.45
CA THR A 9 8.92 -27.76 -15.91
C THR A 9 10.43 -28.00 -15.74
N VAL A 10 10.99 -27.74 -14.56
CA VAL A 10 12.40 -28.01 -14.26
C VAL A 10 12.63 -29.50 -14.03
N VAL A 11 11.79 -30.12 -13.22
CA VAL A 11 11.79 -31.59 -12.99
C VAL A 11 10.75 -32.25 -13.92
N PRO A 12 11.11 -33.28 -14.67
CA PRO A 12 10.15 -33.97 -15.52
C PRO A 12 9.00 -34.58 -14.74
N HIS A 13 7.79 -34.53 -15.29
CA HIS A 13 6.62 -35.24 -14.79
C HIS A 13 6.46 -36.53 -15.59
N TYR A 14 6.55 -37.69 -14.94
CA TYR A 14 6.59 -39.03 -15.61
C TYR A 14 7.57 -39.09 -16.80
N GLY A 15 8.75 -38.47 -16.63
CA GLY A 15 9.79 -38.43 -17.66
C GLY A 15 9.56 -37.42 -18.79
N GLN A 16 8.48 -36.66 -18.78
CA GLN A 16 8.15 -35.66 -19.79
C GLN A 16 8.27 -34.26 -19.26
N LYS A 17 8.66 -33.31 -20.13
CA LYS A 17 8.69 -31.87 -19.83
C LYS A 17 7.63 -31.15 -20.63
N ILE A 18 6.95 -30.23 -19.95
CA ILE A 18 6.01 -29.29 -20.57
C ILE A 18 6.78 -28.34 -21.51
N SER A 19 6.22 -28.06 -22.67
CA SER A 19 6.79 -27.07 -23.61
C SER A 19 6.93 -25.69 -22.99
N ASN A 20 8.00 -24.99 -23.31
CA ASN A 20 8.18 -23.59 -22.90
C ASN A 20 7.13 -22.63 -23.48
N THR A 21 6.38 -23.09 -24.50
CA THR A 21 5.29 -22.33 -25.13
C THR A 21 3.92 -22.72 -24.58
N PHE A 22 3.87 -23.66 -23.62
CA PHE A 22 2.62 -24.06 -22.99
C PHE A 22 2.03 -22.89 -22.21
N TYR A 23 0.73 -22.68 -22.39
CA TYR A 23 -0.08 -21.71 -21.69
C TYR A 23 -1.19 -22.43 -20.95
N GLU A 24 -1.30 -22.21 -19.64
CA GLU A 24 -2.27 -22.90 -18.77
C GLU A 24 -3.65 -22.24 -18.77
N GLY A 25 -3.72 -20.99 -19.24
CA GLY A 25 -4.92 -20.16 -19.21
C GLY A 25 -5.84 -20.34 -20.40
N GLU A 26 -6.79 -19.43 -20.50
CA GLU A 26 -7.74 -19.31 -21.62
C GLU A 26 -7.82 -17.84 -22.04
N ASP A 27 -7.49 -17.56 -23.30
CA ASP A 27 -7.40 -16.20 -23.85
C ASP A 27 -8.72 -15.42 -23.72
N ASP A 28 -9.86 -16.10 -23.81
CA ASP A 28 -11.19 -15.48 -23.70
C ASP A 28 -11.52 -15.03 -22.26
N TYR A 29 -10.82 -15.59 -21.27
CA TYR A 29 -11.08 -15.35 -19.84
C TYR A 29 -9.94 -14.64 -19.14
N ASP A 30 -8.71 -14.83 -19.58
CA ASP A 30 -7.56 -14.19 -18.95
C ASP A 30 -7.52 -12.71 -19.34
N LYS A 31 -7.52 -11.86 -18.32
CA LYS A 31 -7.55 -10.43 -18.49
C LYS A 31 -6.79 -9.73 -17.39
N TYR A 32 -5.99 -8.77 -17.76
CA TYR A 32 -5.46 -7.76 -16.85
C TYR A 32 -5.65 -6.40 -17.49
N ASP A 33 -6.60 -5.63 -16.98
CA ASP A 33 -6.85 -4.25 -17.39
C ASP A 33 -6.72 -3.33 -16.18
N ARG A 34 -5.88 -2.31 -16.28
CA ARG A 34 -5.73 -1.28 -15.26
C ARG A 34 -5.85 0.09 -15.90
N ARG A 35 -6.79 0.86 -15.43
CA ARG A 35 -6.98 2.25 -15.78
C ARG A 35 -6.78 3.12 -14.57
N GLU A 36 -5.96 4.12 -14.72
CA GLU A 36 -5.67 5.07 -13.65
C GLU A 36 -5.82 6.49 -14.15
N ASN A 37 -6.58 7.27 -13.42
CA ASN A 37 -6.74 8.69 -13.64
C ASN A 37 -6.31 9.45 -12.39
N MET A 38 -5.42 10.39 -12.56
CA MET A 38 -4.94 11.22 -11.47
C MET A 38 -5.00 12.69 -11.89
N VAL A 39 -5.53 13.51 -11.00
CA VAL A 39 -5.54 14.96 -11.15
C VAL A 39 -5.18 15.60 -9.81
N GLY A 40 -4.47 16.71 -9.87
CA GLY A 40 -4.10 17.42 -8.65
C GLY A 40 -3.39 18.72 -8.95
N TYR A 41 -3.10 19.45 -7.88
CA TYR A 41 -2.30 20.66 -7.93
C TYR A 41 -1.37 20.74 -6.72
N ASN A 42 -0.33 21.54 -6.89
CA ASN A 42 0.56 21.99 -5.82
C ASN A 42 0.69 23.51 -5.95
N ILE A 43 0.21 24.23 -4.94
CA ILE A 43 0.28 25.68 -4.86
C ILE A 43 1.21 26.03 -3.71
N GLU A 44 2.16 26.93 -3.95
CA GLU A 44 3.08 27.43 -2.95
C GLU A 44 3.13 28.96 -3.04
N HIS A 45 3.08 29.60 -1.89
CA HIS A 45 3.28 31.04 -1.77
C HIS A 45 4.37 31.32 -0.74
N MET A 46 5.39 32.05 -1.17
CA MET A 46 6.50 32.50 -0.34
C MET A 46 6.28 33.94 0.05
N PHE A 47 6.28 34.19 1.35
CA PHE A 47 6.18 35.54 1.91
C PHE A 47 7.56 36.20 1.99
N ASP A 48 7.63 37.54 1.97
CA ASP A 48 8.88 38.30 2.11
C ASP A 48 9.59 38.00 3.44
N SER A 49 8.87 37.58 4.45
CA SER A 49 9.39 37.15 5.76
C SER A 49 10.20 35.85 5.74
N GLY A 50 10.27 35.14 4.60
CA GLY A 50 10.91 33.83 4.46
C GLY A 50 10.03 32.65 4.91
N TRP A 51 8.79 32.91 5.28
CA TRP A 51 7.78 31.87 5.51
C TRP A 51 7.10 31.48 4.21
N SER A 52 6.68 30.23 4.10
CA SER A 52 5.90 29.76 2.97
C SER A 52 4.68 28.95 3.40
N VAL A 53 3.63 29.04 2.61
CA VAL A 53 2.45 28.17 2.72
C VAL A 53 2.36 27.33 1.47
N ARG A 54 2.02 26.06 1.64
CA ARG A 54 1.87 25.11 0.56
C ARG A 54 0.59 24.32 0.71
N GLN A 55 -0.13 24.15 -0.39
CA GLN A 55 -1.28 23.27 -0.46
C GLN A 55 -1.11 22.29 -1.61
N LYS A 56 -1.24 21.00 -1.33
CA LYS A 56 -1.25 19.92 -2.31
C LYS A 56 -2.57 19.20 -2.28
N LEU A 57 -3.22 19.11 -3.41
CA LEU A 57 -4.41 18.28 -3.61
C LEU A 57 -4.10 17.24 -4.66
N ARG A 58 -4.55 16.00 -4.41
CA ARG A 58 -4.52 14.91 -5.37
C ARG A 58 -5.81 14.12 -5.30
N TYR A 59 -6.41 13.89 -6.45
CA TYR A 59 -7.46 12.92 -6.64
C TYR A 59 -6.94 11.79 -7.52
N LEU A 60 -7.17 10.56 -7.11
CA LEU A 60 -6.80 9.33 -7.82
C LEU A 60 -8.03 8.47 -7.98
N HIS A 61 -8.26 7.97 -9.19
CA HIS A 61 -9.23 6.93 -9.48
C HIS A 61 -8.56 5.80 -10.25
N THR A 62 -8.73 4.56 -9.76
CA THR A 62 -8.14 3.37 -10.36
C THR A 62 -9.21 2.31 -10.51
N ASP A 63 -9.34 1.78 -11.73
CA ASP A 63 -10.11 0.57 -12.05
C ASP A 63 -9.12 -0.54 -12.40
N VAL A 64 -9.26 -1.70 -11.76
CA VAL A 64 -8.45 -2.89 -12.05
C VAL A 64 -9.37 -4.07 -12.24
N GLU A 65 -9.24 -4.74 -13.37
CA GLU A 65 -9.87 -6.02 -13.64
C GLU A 65 -8.78 -7.06 -13.86
N LEU A 66 -8.77 -8.08 -13.01
CA LEU A 66 -7.84 -9.19 -13.09
C LEU A 66 -8.64 -10.49 -13.16
N ASN A 67 -8.50 -11.23 -14.24
CA ASN A 67 -9.09 -12.55 -14.43
C ASN A 67 -8.00 -13.49 -14.88
N GLN A 68 -7.95 -14.67 -14.28
CA GLN A 68 -6.91 -15.66 -14.57
C GLN A 68 -7.46 -17.08 -14.46
N VAL A 69 -7.28 -17.85 -15.52
CA VAL A 69 -7.35 -19.31 -15.49
C VAL A 69 -5.95 -19.83 -15.20
N TYR A 70 -5.81 -20.67 -14.19
CA TYR A 70 -4.51 -21.18 -13.74
C TYR A 70 -4.55 -22.67 -13.48
N ALA A 71 -3.41 -23.34 -13.62
CA ALA A 71 -3.28 -24.74 -13.26
C ALA A 71 -3.21 -24.89 -11.73
N ALA A 72 -4.06 -25.78 -11.20
CA ALA A 72 -4.20 -26.08 -9.78
C ALA A 72 -3.50 -27.38 -9.36
N GLY A 73 -2.67 -27.96 -10.23
CA GLY A 73 -1.91 -29.19 -10.03
C GLY A 73 -2.28 -30.28 -11.01
N TRP A 74 -1.49 -31.36 -11.01
CA TRP A 74 -1.70 -32.52 -11.88
C TRP A 74 -2.94 -33.32 -11.45
N LEU A 75 -3.80 -33.61 -12.41
CA LEU A 75 -4.92 -34.54 -12.24
C LEU A 75 -4.48 -36.00 -12.51
N ASN A 76 -3.60 -36.18 -13.49
CA ASN A 76 -3.04 -37.47 -13.92
C ASN A 76 -1.67 -37.23 -14.61
N GLU A 77 -1.19 -38.21 -15.38
CA GLU A 77 0.12 -38.14 -16.04
C GLU A 77 0.23 -37.06 -17.12
N THR A 78 -0.89 -36.60 -17.70
CA THR A 78 -0.90 -35.67 -18.83
C THR A 78 -1.73 -34.40 -18.59
N GLU A 79 -2.71 -34.44 -17.69
CA GLU A 79 -3.69 -33.38 -17.51
C GLU A 79 -3.46 -32.61 -16.23
N LEU A 80 -3.56 -31.29 -16.35
CA LEU A 80 -3.57 -30.31 -15.25
C LEU A 80 -5.01 -29.88 -14.92
N ASN A 81 -5.37 -29.95 -13.65
CA ASN A 81 -6.56 -29.29 -13.15
C ASN A 81 -6.43 -27.78 -13.33
N ARG A 82 -7.54 -27.10 -13.62
CA ARG A 82 -7.56 -25.66 -13.77
C ARG A 82 -8.59 -25.01 -12.86
N GLY A 83 -8.18 -23.91 -12.24
CA GLY A 83 -9.03 -23.01 -11.48
C GLY A 83 -9.18 -21.65 -12.17
N TYR A 84 -10.15 -20.89 -11.73
CA TYR A 84 -10.34 -19.51 -12.12
C TYR A 84 -10.29 -18.61 -10.89
N SER A 85 -9.61 -17.48 -11.02
CA SER A 85 -9.61 -16.39 -10.05
C SER A 85 -9.87 -15.09 -10.78
N GLY A 86 -10.81 -14.31 -10.27
CA GLY A 86 -11.13 -13.00 -10.83
C GLY A 86 -11.31 -11.95 -9.74
N SER A 87 -10.94 -10.71 -10.04
CA SER A 87 -11.25 -9.57 -9.20
C SER A 87 -11.52 -8.32 -10.03
N ASP A 88 -12.56 -7.58 -9.61
CA ASP A 88 -12.84 -6.22 -10.06
C ASP A 88 -12.64 -5.28 -8.89
N GLU A 89 -11.71 -4.34 -9.01
CA GLU A 89 -11.41 -3.37 -7.97
C GLU A 89 -11.56 -1.95 -8.51
N LYS A 90 -12.31 -1.12 -7.77
CA LYS A 90 -12.47 0.31 -8.04
C LYS A 90 -12.08 1.10 -6.83
N MET A 91 -11.02 1.87 -6.95
CA MET A 91 -10.51 2.72 -5.88
C MET A 91 -10.64 4.19 -6.26
N SER A 92 -11.10 5.00 -5.32
CA SER A 92 -11.03 6.45 -5.39
C SER A 92 -10.37 6.98 -4.12
N ALA A 93 -9.45 7.91 -4.27
CA ALA A 93 -8.77 8.55 -3.15
C ALA A 93 -8.62 10.04 -3.40
N ILE A 94 -8.91 10.83 -2.39
CA ILE A 94 -8.58 12.26 -2.34
C ILE A 94 -7.60 12.48 -1.19
N THR A 95 -6.53 13.22 -1.45
CA THR A 95 -5.57 13.66 -0.44
C THR A 95 -5.39 15.17 -0.52
N LEU A 96 -5.45 15.83 0.63
CA LEU A 96 -5.21 17.26 0.77
C LEU A 96 -4.18 17.46 1.86
N ASP A 97 -3.12 18.20 1.58
CA ASP A 97 -2.06 18.53 2.53
C ASP A 97 -1.82 20.03 2.53
N ASN A 98 -1.92 20.66 3.70
CA ASN A 98 -1.66 22.07 3.91
C ASN A 98 -0.48 22.22 4.86
N GLN A 99 0.52 22.98 4.43
CA GLN A 99 1.77 23.16 5.16
C GLN A 99 2.08 24.64 5.33
N LEU A 100 2.62 24.97 6.49
CA LEU A 100 3.31 26.22 6.77
C LEU A 100 4.74 25.86 7.17
N ASP A 101 5.72 26.41 6.48
CA ASP A 101 7.12 26.27 6.85
C ASP A 101 7.86 27.62 6.86
N GLY A 102 8.87 27.71 7.72
CA GLY A 102 9.66 28.91 7.83
C GLY A 102 10.77 28.77 8.87
N SER A 103 11.65 29.75 8.88
CA SER A 103 12.78 29.80 9.81
C SER A 103 12.70 31.02 10.68
N PHE A 104 13.11 30.87 11.93
CA PHE A 104 13.25 31.94 12.90
C PHE A 104 14.37 31.61 13.90
N ASP A 105 14.85 32.61 14.59
CA ASP A 105 15.92 32.47 15.58
C ASP A 105 15.39 32.73 16.99
N THR A 106 15.81 31.89 17.93
CA THR A 106 15.68 32.18 19.37
C THR A 106 17.08 32.15 19.98
N TRP A 107 17.60 33.33 20.28
CA TRP A 107 18.97 33.56 20.71
C TRP A 107 20.00 33.01 19.70
N GLN A 108 20.69 31.94 20.06
CA GLN A 108 21.70 31.26 19.22
C GLN A 108 21.19 30.06 18.48
N VAL A 109 19.91 29.71 18.63
CA VAL A 109 19.29 28.57 18.00
C VAL A 109 18.52 29.03 16.77
N ASN A 110 18.88 28.51 15.61
CA ASN A 110 18.08 28.65 14.40
C ASN A 110 17.06 27.50 14.33
N HIS A 111 15.80 27.87 14.14
CA HIS A 111 14.68 26.95 14.00
C HIS A 111 14.21 26.91 12.55
N ARG A 112 13.96 25.73 12.04
CA ARG A 112 13.20 25.50 10.81
C ARG A 112 11.95 24.72 11.16
N LEU A 113 10.83 25.43 11.23
CA LEU A 113 9.55 24.89 11.64
C LEU A 113 8.72 24.48 10.44
N LEU A 114 8.10 23.29 10.52
CA LEU A 114 7.08 22.81 9.61
C LEU A 114 5.84 22.44 10.41
N VAL A 115 4.71 23.05 10.08
CA VAL A 115 3.40 22.73 10.65
C VAL A 115 2.48 22.34 9.51
N GLY A 116 1.68 21.31 9.69
CA GLY A 116 0.76 20.89 8.64
C GLY A 116 -0.48 20.18 9.13
N ILE A 117 -1.46 20.14 8.25
CA ILE A 117 -2.70 19.39 8.38
C ILE A 117 -2.92 18.66 7.06
N ASP A 118 -3.01 17.34 7.12
CA ASP A 118 -3.39 16.54 5.96
C ASP A 118 -4.72 15.82 6.17
N TYR A 119 -5.38 15.55 5.07
CA TYR A 119 -6.62 14.81 5.00
C TYR A 119 -6.56 13.80 3.88
N GLN A 120 -7.04 12.59 4.16
CA GLN A 120 -7.20 11.52 3.19
C GLN A 120 -8.60 10.90 3.30
N ASP A 121 -9.29 10.77 2.18
CA ASP A 121 -10.51 9.94 2.05
C ASP A 121 -10.27 8.95 0.90
N ARG A 122 -10.34 7.67 1.22
CA ARG A 122 -10.16 6.58 0.28
C ARG A 122 -11.32 5.61 0.35
N SER A 123 -11.86 5.24 -0.80
CA SER A 123 -12.89 4.21 -0.94
C SER A 123 -12.42 3.17 -1.94
N ASN A 124 -12.46 1.91 -1.56
CA ASN A 124 -12.17 0.77 -2.42
C ASN A 124 -13.39 -0.16 -2.48
N ASN A 125 -13.86 -0.48 -3.68
CA ASN A 125 -14.88 -1.49 -3.91
C ASN A 125 -14.20 -2.67 -4.60
N THR A 126 -14.36 -3.86 -4.02
CA THR A 126 -13.77 -5.10 -4.52
C THR A 126 -14.86 -6.12 -4.74
N THR A 127 -14.86 -6.75 -5.91
CA THR A 127 -15.67 -7.95 -6.21
C THR A 127 -14.72 -9.07 -6.57
N GLY A 128 -14.84 -10.20 -5.89
CA GLY A 128 -13.98 -11.36 -6.08
C GLY A 128 -14.77 -12.53 -6.63
N TYR A 129 -14.15 -13.27 -7.56
CA TYR A 129 -14.71 -14.44 -8.23
C TYR A 129 -13.74 -15.61 -8.09
N TYR A 130 -14.30 -16.81 -8.01
CA TYR A 130 -13.57 -18.07 -8.14
C TYR A 130 -14.34 -19.01 -9.05
N GLY A 131 -13.64 -20.01 -9.60
CA GLY A 131 -14.28 -20.98 -10.47
C GLY A 131 -13.37 -22.13 -10.83
N ALA A 132 -13.87 -23.01 -11.68
CA ALA A 132 -13.15 -24.12 -12.23
C ALA A 132 -13.33 -24.19 -13.75
N PHE A 133 -12.31 -24.67 -14.42
CA PHE A 133 -12.28 -25.00 -15.83
C PHE A 133 -12.01 -26.50 -16.03
N PRO A 134 -12.44 -27.08 -17.15
CA PRO A 134 -12.05 -28.43 -17.50
C PRO A 134 -10.52 -28.60 -17.51
N PRO A 135 -10.00 -29.77 -17.12
CA PRO A 135 -8.56 -30.04 -17.20
C PRO A 135 -7.99 -29.79 -18.60
N ILE A 136 -6.71 -29.50 -18.69
CA ILE A 136 -5.97 -29.30 -19.94
C ILE A 136 -4.84 -30.30 -20.04
N ASP A 137 -4.69 -30.94 -21.20
CA ASP A 137 -3.51 -31.75 -21.50
C ASP A 137 -2.29 -30.84 -21.67
N ALA A 138 -1.30 -30.97 -20.80
CA ALA A 138 -0.12 -30.12 -20.80
C ALA A 138 0.85 -30.39 -21.96
N PHE A 139 0.73 -31.52 -22.60
CA PHE A 139 1.58 -31.96 -23.74
C PHE A 139 0.89 -31.79 -25.09
N ASN A 140 -0.45 -31.81 -25.12
CA ASN A 140 -1.28 -31.56 -26.30
C ASN A 140 -2.45 -30.62 -25.97
N PRO A 141 -2.18 -29.37 -25.65
CA PRO A 141 -3.20 -28.46 -25.16
C PRO A 141 -4.25 -28.12 -26.22
N VAL A 142 -5.53 -28.15 -25.81
CA VAL A 142 -6.67 -27.70 -26.61
C VAL A 142 -7.33 -26.58 -25.85
N TYR A 143 -7.39 -25.40 -26.45
CA TYR A 143 -7.95 -24.19 -25.87
C TYR A 143 -9.40 -23.95 -26.32
N GLY A 144 -10.06 -22.96 -25.69
CA GLY A 144 -11.45 -22.60 -25.97
C GLY A 144 -12.45 -23.29 -25.05
N ALA A 145 -12.01 -23.88 -23.94
CA ALA A 145 -12.89 -24.45 -22.93
C ALA A 145 -13.73 -23.37 -22.25
N LYS A 146 -14.98 -23.73 -21.90
CA LYS A 146 -15.82 -22.89 -21.04
C LYS A 146 -15.65 -23.31 -19.60
N PRO A 147 -15.85 -22.40 -18.63
CA PRO A 147 -15.78 -22.74 -17.22
C PRO A 147 -16.86 -23.72 -16.83
N ASP A 148 -16.56 -24.62 -15.89
CA ASP A 148 -17.55 -25.47 -15.25
C ASP A 148 -18.48 -24.61 -14.38
N TYR A 149 -17.90 -23.63 -13.66
CA TYR A 149 -18.61 -22.60 -12.93
C TYR A 149 -17.69 -21.41 -12.65
N ILE A 150 -18.29 -20.23 -12.45
CA ILE A 150 -17.67 -19.03 -11.90
C ILE A 150 -18.64 -18.43 -10.90
N ASP A 151 -18.23 -18.36 -9.63
CA ASP A 151 -19.04 -17.85 -8.53
C ASP A 151 -18.40 -16.61 -7.90
N MET A 152 -19.25 -15.70 -7.40
CA MET A 152 -18.81 -14.56 -6.62
C MET A 152 -18.66 -14.95 -5.16
N TYR A 153 -17.46 -14.76 -4.58
CA TYR A 153 -17.20 -15.06 -3.17
C TYR A 153 -17.05 -13.81 -2.31
N ALA A 154 -16.77 -12.66 -2.91
CA ALA A 154 -16.56 -11.41 -2.19
C ALA A 154 -17.22 -10.23 -2.94
N ARG A 155 -17.88 -9.36 -2.18
CA ARG A 155 -18.34 -8.06 -2.64
C ARG A 155 -18.28 -7.07 -1.50
N GLU A 156 -17.19 -6.34 -1.46
CA GLU A 156 -16.82 -5.55 -0.28
C GLU A 156 -16.60 -4.08 -0.64
N LYS A 157 -16.81 -3.22 0.34
CA LYS A 157 -16.46 -1.82 0.28
C LYS A 157 -15.64 -1.44 1.51
N HIS A 158 -14.42 -0.97 1.27
CA HIS A 158 -13.54 -0.46 2.30
C HIS A 158 -13.46 1.06 2.19
N LYS A 159 -13.68 1.75 3.29
CA LYS A 159 -13.51 3.20 3.39
C LYS A 159 -12.48 3.51 4.46
N LEU A 160 -11.63 4.47 4.18
CA LEU A 160 -10.67 5.01 5.14
C LEU A 160 -10.70 6.53 5.06
N ARG A 161 -10.90 7.18 6.21
CA ARG A 161 -10.70 8.62 6.38
C ARG A 161 -9.63 8.85 7.42
N GLN A 162 -8.73 9.75 7.13
CA GLN A 162 -7.67 10.10 8.06
C GLN A 162 -7.44 11.60 8.02
N THR A 163 -7.35 12.21 9.21
CA THR A 163 -6.90 13.58 9.37
C THR A 163 -5.67 13.56 10.26
N GLY A 164 -4.58 14.15 9.78
CA GLY A 164 -3.31 14.22 10.49
C GLY A 164 -2.94 15.68 10.77
N TYR A 165 -2.52 15.94 12.00
CA TYR A 165 -1.94 17.21 12.44
C TYR A 165 -0.49 16.93 12.77
N TYR A 166 0.44 17.69 12.18
CA TYR A 166 1.86 17.45 12.41
C TYR A 166 2.65 18.74 12.58
N LEU A 167 3.70 18.60 13.36
CA LEU A 167 4.65 19.66 13.63
C LEU A 167 6.05 19.06 13.68
N GLN A 168 7.01 19.71 13.03
CA GLN A 168 8.42 19.35 13.10
C GLN A 168 9.25 20.62 13.25
N ASP A 169 10.20 20.60 14.16
CA ASP A 169 11.21 21.64 14.33
C ASP A 169 12.62 21.04 14.14
N GLN A 170 13.36 21.62 13.21
CA GLN A 170 14.77 21.32 12.98
C GLN A 170 15.60 22.46 13.54
N MET A 171 16.27 22.22 14.66
CA MET A 171 17.07 23.19 15.37
C MET A 171 18.55 23.06 15.05
N SER A 172 19.21 24.19 14.83
CA SER A 172 20.66 24.28 14.66
C SER A 172 21.21 25.19 15.74
N TRP A 173 22.10 24.64 16.58
CA TRP A 173 22.80 25.37 17.62
C TRP A 173 24.28 24.99 17.61
N ASP A 174 25.14 25.90 17.20
CA ASP A 174 26.56 25.65 17.00
C ASP A 174 26.77 24.36 16.18
N ARG A 175 27.33 23.32 16.77
CA ARG A 175 27.59 21.99 16.16
C ARG A 175 26.45 21.00 16.33
N TRP A 176 25.44 21.34 17.10
CA TRP A 176 24.29 20.49 17.33
C TRP A 176 23.24 20.65 16.23
N ARG A 177 22.68 19.53 15.80
CA ARG A 177 21.50 19.45 14.94
C ARG A 177 20.47 18.59 15.64
N ILE A 178 19.33 19.18 15.94
CA ILE A 178 18.26 18.54 16.71
C ILE A 178 17.01 18.57 15.84
N THR A 179 16.34 17.44 15.72
CA THR A 179 15.02 17.35 15.07
C THR A 179 14.02 16.83 16.08
N LEU A 180 12.96 17.56 16.30
CA LEU A 180 11.80 17.13 17.08
C LEU A 180 10.57 17.17 16.20
N GLY A 181 9.76 16.12 16.24
CA GLY A 181 8.52 16.06 15.48
C GLY A 181 7.44 15.31 16.23
N GLY A 182 6.22 15.70 15.99
CA GLY A 182 5.03 15.02 16.50
C GLY A 182 3.92 15.03 15.46
N ARG A 183 3.14 13.98 15.46
CA ARG A 183 1.97 13.82 14.58
C ARG A 183 0.81 13.19 15.35
N TYR A 184 -0.35 13.79 15.22
CA TYR A 184 -1.59 13.27 15.75
C TYR A 184 -2.52 12.90 14.60
N ASP A 185 -2.92 11.64 14.53
CA ASP A 185 -3.79 11.09 13.50
C ASP A 185 -5.15 10.69 14.08
N GLN A 186 -6.20 11.10 13.41
CA GLN A 186 -7.56 10.64 13.62
C GLN A 186 -7.95 9.79 12.40
N VAL A 187 -8.27 8.51 12.64
CA VAL A 187 -8.55 7.53 11.58
C VAL A 187 -9.90 6.90 11.80
N SER A 188 -10.71 6.86 10.75
CA SER A 188 -11.97 6.13 10.67
C SER A 188 -11.89 5.13 9.52
N VAL A 189 -12.12 3.86 9.82
CA VAL A 189 -12.16 2.76 8.85
C VAL A 189 -13.54 2.12 8.89
N SER A 190 -14.10 1.83 7.72
CA SER A 190 -15.37 1.14 7.57
C SER A 190 -15.27 0.06 6.52
N ASN A 191 -15.57 -1.17 6.88
CA ASN A 191 -15.67 -2.32 5.99
C ASN A 191 -17.13 -2.77 5.89
N ILE A 192 -17.62 -2.89 4.66
CA ILE A 192 -18.97 -3.33 4.35
C ILE A 192 -18.88 -4.57 3.48
N ASP A 193 -19.30 -5.71 3.99
CA ASP A 193 -19.48 -6.95 3.23
C ASP A 193 -20.92 -6.98 2.71
N LYS A 194 -21.07 -6.86 1.38
CA LYS A 194 -22.39 -6.80 0.73
C LYS A 194 -23.00 -8.17 0.47
N ILE A 195 -22.24 -9.26 0.63
CA ILE A 195 -22.76 -10.63 0.53
C ILE A 195 -23.38 -11.02 1.86
N LYS A 196 -22.67 -10.76 2.96
CA LYS A 196 -23.14 -11.08 4.32
C LYS A 196 -24.04 -10.00 4.93
N ASP A 197 -24.17 -8.85 4.25
CA ASP A 197 -24.87 -7.66 4.74
C ASP A 197 -24.38 -7.22 6.13
N THR A 198 -23.07 -7.21 6.30
CA THR A 198 -22.40 -6.82 7.54
C THR A 198 -21.56 -5.57 7.37
N ARG A 199 -21.42 -4.82 8.47
CA ARG A 199 -20.60 -3.63 8.53
C ARG A 199 -19.75 -3.64 9.80
N SER A 200 -18.48 -3.31 9.65
CA SER A 200 -17.52 -3.12 10.74
C SER A 200 -16.91 -1.74 10.65
N ASP A 201 -16.95 -0.99 11.74
CA ASP A 201 -16.39 0.36 11.84
C ASP A 201 -15.33 0.40 12.94
N LEU A 202 -14.27 1.17 12.71
CA LEU A 202 -13.20 1.41 13.67
C LEU A 202 -12.80 2.89 13.63
N ASP A 203 -12.86 3.54 14.78
CA ASP A 203 -12.33 4.87 14.99
C ASP A 203 -11.15 4.81 15.95
N LYS A 204 -10.01 5.32 15.55
CA LYS A 204 -8.78 5.34 16.34
C LYS A 204 -8.04 6.66 16.19
N ASN A 205 -7.46 7.08 17.29
CA ASN A 205 -6.55 8.19 17.34
C ASN A 205 -5.17 7.68 17.73
N ASN A 206 -4.13 8.27 17.16
CA ASN A 206 -2.77 7.92 17.50
C ASN A 206 -1.86 9.14 17.50
N PHE A 207 -0.92 9.14 18.41
CA PHE A 207 0.17 10.10 18.46
C PHE A 207 1.49 9.38 18.16
N SER A 208 2.23 9.90 17.19
CA SER A 208 3.56 9.42 16.82
C SER A 208 4.58 10.54 16.96
N THR A 209 5.81 10.16 17.30
CA THR A 209 6.90 11.11 17.59
C THR A 209 8.16 10.72 16.84
N ARG A 210 8.98 11.73 16.57
CA ARG A 210 10.33 11.59 16.06
C ARG A 210 11.25 12.54 16.80
N ALA A 211 12.38 12.03 17.27
CA ALA A 211 13.45 12.83 17.83
C ALA A 211 14.78 12.36 17.23
N ALA A 212 15.63 13.30 16.85
CA ALA A 212 16.95 12.99 16.32
C ALA A 212 17.97 14.03 16.83
N LEU A 213 19.17 13.55 17.09
CA LEU A 213 20.29 14.35 17.57
C LEU A 213 21.55 13.97 16.78
N LEU A 214 22.22 15.00 16.26
CA LEU A 214 23.48 14.88 15.56
C LEU A 214 24.47 15.94 16.08
N TYR A 215 25.73 15.58 16.23
CA TYR A 215 26.81 16.49 16.59
C TYR A 215 27.89 16.49 15.52
N LEU A 216 28.31 17.67 15.08
CA LEU A 216 29.33 17.86 14.06
C LEU A 216 30.69 18.14 14.69
N PHE A 217 31.63 17.19 14.63
CA PHE A 217 33.02 17.41 15.04
C PHE A 217 33.85 18.10 13.95
N ASP A 218 34.91 18.81 14.34
CA ASP A 218 35.81 19.51 13.40
C ASP A 218 36.54 18.57 12.45
N ASN A 219 36.75 17.33 12.85
CA ASN A 219 37.42 16.30 12.05
C ASN A 219 36.51 15.63 11.03
N GLY A 220 35.29 16.14 10.81
CA GLY A 220 34.33 15.58 9.89
C GLY A 220 33.52 14.39 10.44
N PHE A 221 33.76 13.99 11.69
CA PHE A 221 32.98 12.95 12.35
C PHE A 221 31.63 13.51 12.80
N ALA A 222 30.53 12.81 12.51
CA ALA A 222 29.18 13.26 12.81
C ALA A 222 28.31 12.10 13.39
N PRO A 223 28.40 11.83 14.70
CA PRO A 223 27.55 10.83 15.34
C PRO A 223 26.10 11.30 15.36
N TYR A 224 25.21 10.34 15.12
CA TYR A 224 23.78 10.53 14.99
C TYR A 224 23.02 9.48 15.78
N VAL A 225 21.96 9.89 16.44
CA VAL A 225 20.99 9.01 17.09
C VAL A 225 19.58 9.49 16.77
N SER A 226 18.68 8.57 16.48
CA SER A 226 17.25 8.88 16.30
C SER A 226 16.35 7.86 16.97
N TYR A 227 15.20 8.35 17.37
CA TYR A 227 14.08 7.57 17.84
C TYR A 227 12.83 7.98 17.10
N SER A 228 12.05 7.02 16.64
CA SER A 228 10.76 7.27 16.02
C SER A 228 9.73 6.22 16.41
N THR A 229 8.47 6.64 16.42
CA THR A 229 7.32 5.77 16.51
C THR A 229 6.53 5.84 15.21
N ALA A 230 5.96 4.72 14.77
CA ALA A 230 5.14 4.63 13.57
C ALA A 230 3.73 4.16 13.91
N PHE A 231 2.78 4.59 13.11
CA PHE A 231 1.39 4.21 13.17
C PHE A 231 0.86 3.92 11.77
N THR A 232 0.27 2.73 11.58
CA THR A 232 -0.30 2.32 10.30
C THR A 232 -1.71 1.80 10.52
N PRO A 233 -2.73 2.49 9.99
CA PRO A 233 -4.10 1.98 10.01
C PRO A 233 -4.20 0.66 9.25
N THR A 234 -5.03 -0.25 9.73
CA THR A 234 -5.31 -1.52 9.06
C THR A 234 -6.79 -1.61 8.71
N SER A 235 -7.11 -2.28 7.61
CA SER A 235 -8.48 -2.63 7.20
C SER A 235 -8.78 -4.12 7.40
N PHE A 236 -7.85 -4.88 8.00
CA PHE A 236 -8.04 -6.30 8.28
C PHE A 236 -8.95 -6.50 9.51
N ALA A 237 -9.78 -7.54 9.47
CA ALA A 237 -10.65 -7.95 10.56
C ALA A 237 -10.17 -9.26 11.19
N ASP A 238 -10.59 -9.48 12.46
CA ASP A 238 -10.43 -10.75 13.15
C ASP A 238 -11.44 -11.81 12.68
N GLU A 239 -11.37 -13.01 13.24
CA GLU A 239 -12.30 -14.10 12.92
C GLU A 239 -13.77 -13.78 13.24
N ASN A 240 -14.02 -12.82 14.11
CA ASN A 240 -15.36 -12.37 14.51
C ASN A 240 -15.84 -11.17 13.67
N GLY A 241 -15.05 -10.71 12.69
CA GLY A 241 -15.36 -9.57 11.85
C GLY A 241 -15.07 -8.21 12.46
N ASN A 242 -14.41 -8.15 13.64
CA ASN A 242 -13.97 -6.89 14.21
C ASN A 242 -12.69 -6.42 13.55
N LEU A 243 -12.60 -5.13 13.22
CA LEU A 243 -11.39 -4.55 12.66
C LEU A 243 -10.24 -4.61 13.66
N LEU A 244 -9.07 -5.04 13.18
CA LEU A 244 -7.86 -5.10 14.00
C LEU A 244 -7.36 -3.71 14.36
N ASP A 245 -6.78 -3.59 15.53
CA ASP A 245 -6.11 -2.36 15.95
C ASP A 245 -4.98 -1.99 14.99
N PRO A 246 -4.74 -0.68 14.75
CA PRO A 246 -3.64 -0.23 13.92
C PRO A 246 -2.29 -0.74 14.40
N MET A 247 -1.41 -1.05 13.46
CA MET A 247 -0.04 -1.45 13.79
C MET A 247 0.77 -0.26 14.32
N LYS A 248 1.49 -0.50 15.41
CA LYS A 248 2.41 0.48 16.04
C LYS A 248 3.82 -0.06 15.99
N GLY A 249 4.74 0.75 15.52
CA GLY A 249 6.17 0.44 15.48
C GLY A 249 6.99 1.43 16.31
N LYS A 250 8.13 0.98 16.81
CA LYS A 250 9.16 1.83 17.45
C LYS A 250 10.48 1.49 16.80
N GLN A 251 11.26 2.50 16.47
CA GLN A 251 12.54 2.33 15.81
C GLN A 251 13.61 3.20 16.48
N TRP A 252 14.77 2.61 16.68
CA TRP A 252 15.97 3.29 17.11
C TRP A 252 17.04 3.14 16.02
N GLU A 253 17.67 4.23 15.65
CA GLU A 253 18.77 4.22 14.70
C GLU A 253 19.97 4.97 15.28
N ARG A 254 21.16 4.46 14.98
CA ARG A 254 22.42 5.13 15.24
C ARG A 254 23.31 4.98 14.02
N SER A 255 24.00 6.02 13.65
CA SER A 255 24.93 6.01 12.53
C SER A 255 26.10 6.93 12.81
N GLU A 256 27.21 6.70 12.12
CA GLU A 256 28.41 7.52 12.10
C GLU A 256 28.78 7.81 10.66
N GLU A 257 28.88 9.07 10.33
CA GLU A 257 29.35 9.50 9.01
C GLU A 257 30.73 10.16 9.18
N ARG A 258 31.70 9.74 8.37
CA ARG A 258 32.98 10.41 8.19
C ARG A 258 32.99 11.07 6.82
N ARG A 259 33.16 12.37 6.78
CA ARG A 259 33.42 13.15 5.56
C ARG A 259 34.90 13.46 5.43
#